data_0968e608c442bd42d560255d452df5f7
#
_entry.id   0968e608c442bd42d560255d452df5f7
#
_cell.length_a   1.000
_cell.length_b   1.000
_cell.length_c   1.000
_cell.angle_alpha   90.00
_cell.angle_beta   90.00
_cell.angle_gamma   90.00
#
_symmetry.space_group_name_H-M   'P 1'
#
loop_
_entity.id
_entity.type
_entity.pdbx_description
1 polymer ?
#
loop_
_entity_poly.entity_id
_entity_poly.type
_entity_poly.pdbx_seq_one_letter_code
_entity_poly.pdbx_strand_id
1 'polypeptide(L)'
;IILPYIIKTKFLVFRTTHIKKHLLRSLLNLPAMLLYFSTLVMLPIEKVTAISFIVPLIVTILAVMFLNEKIYIYRTLALILGFSGMLIILRPGVIDISIGVYMALFSSLLWSIVIIITKKIAKDDSSITILSYQSVFMTMFSFFIVLFYWETPNAITFVYLVLAGACGTVLHLALNHAYKLVDVSMTQPYSFLSLVFASIIGFYIFNEIPDLFTWIGACVIFIGVLIISYREMKLEKEIIRKSIDIKN
;
A
#
# COMPACT_ATOMS: atom_id res chain seq x y z
N ILE A 1 3.09 -16.68 -10.68
CA ILE A 1 1.63 -16.52 -10.63
C ILE A 1 1.12 -15.82 -11.89
N ILE A 2 1.72 -14.69 -12.31
CA ILE A 2 1.27 -13.92 -13.49
C ILE A 2 1.76 -14.53 -14.82
N LEU A 3 2.80 -15.35 -14.79
CA LEU A 3 3.45 -15.91 -15.98
C LEU A 3 2.47 -16.61 -16.95
N PRO A 4 1.50 -17.45 -16.51
CA PRO A 4 0.54 -18.07 -17.42
C PRO A 4 -0.31 -17.03 -18.18
N TYR A 5 -0.66 -15.93 -17.54
CA TYR A 5 -1.42 -14.86 -18.18
C TYR A 5 -0.57 -14.08 -19.19
N ILE A 6 0.70 -13.81 -18.88
CA ILE A 6 1.65 -13.16 -19.79
C ILE A 6 1.82 -14.00 -21.08
N ILE A 7 1.97 -15.32 -20.93
CA ILE A 7 2.11 -16.24 -22.07
C ILE A 7 0.82 -16.26 -22.91
N LYS A 8 -0.36 -16.36 -22.26
CA LYS A 8 -1.67 -16.37 -22.92
C LYS A 8 -1.91 -15.10 -23.74
N THR A 9 -1.45 -13.97 -23.27
CA THR A 9 -1.60 -12.66 -23.93
C THR A 9 -0.49 -12.37 -24.94
N LYS A 10 0.37 -13.35 -25.26
CA LYS A 10 1.50 -13.22 -26.20
C LYS A 10 2.35 -11.97 -25.90
N PHE A 11 2.65 -11.73 -24.62
CA PHE A 11 3.44 -10.58 -24.14
C PHE A 11 2.85 -9.19 -24.44
N LEU A 12 1.60 -9.10 -24.90
CA LEU A 12 0.94 -7.81 -25.17
C LEU A 12 0.82 -6.93 -23.91
N VAL A 13 0.87 -7.55 -22.73
CA VAL A 13 0.88 -6.84 -21.43
C VAL A 13 2.10 -5.93 -21.23
N PHE A 14 3.17 -6.10 -22.01
CA PHE A 14 4.37 -5.26 -21.94
C PHE A 14 4.35 -4.07 -22.91
N ARG A 15 3.22 -3.79 -23.56
CA ARG A 15 3.10 -2.58 -24.36
C ARG A 15 2.90 -1.38 -23.42
N THR A 16 3.90 -0.52 -23.33
CA THR A 16 3.88 0.73 -22.56
C THR A 16 4.75 1.80 -23.19
N THR A 17 4.40 3.04 -23.03
CA THR A 17 5.23 4.21 -23.34
C THR A 17 6.07 4.67 -22.14
N HIS A 18 5.86 4.06 -20.97
CA HIS A 18 6.40 4.51 -19.69
C HIS A 18 7.46 3.60 -19.07
N ILE A 19 8.22 2.85 -19.91
CA ILE A 19 9.22 1.89 -19.42
C ILE A 19 10.22 2.48 -18.43
N LYS A 20 10.66 3.73 -18.65
CA LYS A 20 11.58 4.43 -17.74
C LYS A 20 10.96 4.66 -16.35
N LYS A 21 9.66 4.95 -16.28
CA LYS A 21 8.94 5.11 -15.00
C LYS A 21 8.79 3.77 -14.29
N HIS A 22 8.51 2.68 -15.01
CA HIS A 22 8.48 1.32 -14.45
C HIS A 22 9.83 0.91 -13.88
N LEU A 23 10.91 1.19 -14.61
CA LEU A 23 12.27 0.93 -14.16
C LEU A 23 12.58 1.72 -12.88
N LEU A 24 12.37 3.04 -12.90
CA LEU A 24 12.60 3.92 -11.75
C LEU A 24 11.80 3.47 -10.53
N ARG A 25 10.51 3.13 -10.72
CA ARG A 25 9.66 2.62 -9.66
C ARG A 25 10.22 1.36 -9.03
N SER A 26 10.66 0.40 -9.84
CA SER A 26 11.22 -0.86 -9.34
C SER A 26 12.58 -0.68 -8.69
N LEU A 27 13.42 0.23 -9.20
CA LEU A 27 14.68 0.61 -8.58
C LEU A 27 14.50 1.24 -7.19
N LEU A 28 13.44 2.01 -6.99
CA LEU A 28 13.11 2.60 -5.67
C LEU A 28 12.42 1.57 -4.76
N ASN A 29 11.64 0.67 -5.33
CA ASN A 29 10.89 -0.33 -4.59
C ASN A 29 11.80 -1.38 -3.93
N LEU A 30 12.86 -1.81 -4.63
CA LEU A 30 13.80 -2.80 -4.08
C LEU A 30 14.47 -2.31 -2.79
N PRO A 31 15.16 -1.14 -2.74
CA PRO A 31 15.73 -0.65 -1.49
C PRO A 31 14.67 -0.35 -0.43
N ALA A 32 13.47 0.12 -0.80
CA ALA A 32 12.38 0.29 0.14
C ALA A 32 12.03 -1.02 0.83
N MET A 33 11.89 -2.10 0.05
CA MET A 33 11.61 -3.45 0.55
C MET A 33 12.74 -3.98 1.43
N LEU A 34 14.01 -3.88 0.99
CA LEU A 34 15.16 -4.35 1.75
C LEU A 34 15.30 -3.62 3.09
N LEU A 35 15.16 -2.29 3.08
CA LEU A 35 15.18 -1.49 4.31
C LEU A 35 14.03 -1.91 5.25
N TYR A 36 12.81 -2.08 4.74
CA TYR A 36 11.67 -2.53 5.54
C TYR A 36 11.95 -3.88 6.22
N PHE A 37 12.40 -4.87 5.48
CA PHE A 37 12.71 -6.18 6.06
C PHE A 37 13.89 -6.12 7.04
N SER A 38 14.89 -5.29 6.78
CA SER A 38 16.00 -5.07 7.73
C SER A 38 15.50 -4.46 9.05
N THR A 39 14.49 -3.58 9.00
CA THR A 39 13.94 -3.00 10.24
C THR A 39 13.19 -4.02 11.10
N LEU A 40 12.56 -5.04 10.49
CA LEU A 40 11.89 -6.12 11.21
C LEU A 40 12.85 -6.99 12.04
N VAL A 41 14.13 -7.00 11.69
CA VAL A 41 15.17 -7.68 12.46
C VAL A 41 15.69 -6.80 13.59
N MET A 42 15.64 -5.47 13.44
CA MET A 42 16.26 -4.50 14.35
C MET A 42 15.27 -3.93 15.38
N LEU A 43 13.99 -3.91 15.07
CA LEU A 43 12.95 -3.29 15.90
C LEU A 43 11.79 -4.25 16.12
N PRO A 44 11.08 -4.15 17.26
CA PRO A 44 9.81 -4.85 17.47
C PRO A 44 8.81 -4.53 16.35
N ILE A 45 8.05 -5.55 15.94
CA ILE A 45 7.13 -5.46 14.80
C ILE A 45 6.09 -4.35 14.97
N GLU A 46 5.66 -4.09 16.22
CA GLU A 46 4.71 -3.02 16.53
C GLU A 46 5.29 -1.64 16.21
N LYS A 47 6.59 -1.43 16.52
CA LYS A 47 7.28 -0.17 16.22
C LYS A 47 7.46 0.03 14.71
N VAL A 48 7.87 -1.02 13.99
CA VAL A 48 8.01 -0.98 12.52
C VAL A 48 6.66 -0.69 11.87
N THR A 49 5.61 -1.35 12.33
CA THR A 49 4.24 -1.15 11.84
C THR A 49 3.77 0.29 12.08
N ALA A 50 3.96 0.81 13.30
CA ALA A 50 3.60 2.19 13.65
C ALA A 50 4.31 3.21 12.75
N ILE A 51 5.61 3.03 12.52
CA ILE A 51 6.39 3.91 11.63
C ILE A 51 5.88 3.80 10.18
N SER A 52 5.56 2.60 9.72
CA SER A 52 5.07 2.39 8.34
C SER A 52 3.74 3.09 8.06
N PHE A 53 2.91 3.30 9.08
CA PHE A 53 1.66 4.06 8.93
C PHE A 53 1.85 5.58 8.74
N ILE A 54 3.10 6.07 8.68
CA ILE A 54 3.40 7.41 8.18
C ILE A 54 3.22 7.51 6.65
N VAL A 55 3.27 6.38 5.93
CA VAL A 55 3.11 6.32 4.46
C VAL A 55 1.85 7.02 3.97
N PRO A 56 0.64 6.76 4.50
CA PRO A 56 -0.58 7.46 4.07
C PRO A 56 -0.47 8.98 4.17
N LEU A 57 0.19 9.49 5.20
CA LEU A 57 0.40 10.93 5.37
C LEU A 57 1.37 11.49 4.33
N ILE A 58 2.52 10.84 4.14
CA ILE A 58 3.52 11.24 3.13
C ILE A 58 2.91 11.19 1.74
N VAL A 59 2.21 10.09 1.38
CA VAL A 59 1.55 9.94 0.07
C VAL A 59 0.55 11.05 -0.18
N THR A 60 -0.23 11.43 0.82
CA THR A 60 -1.21 12.50 0.69
C THR A 60 -0.51 13.84 0.41
N ILE A 61 0.57 14.15 1.11
CA ILE A 61 1.37 15.36 0.87
C ILE A 61 1.97 15.33 -0.55
N LEU A 62 2.60 14.22 -0.93
CA LEU A 62 3.20 14.06 -2.25
C LEU A 62 2.16 14.10 -3.38
N ALA A 63 0.93 13.62 -3.15
CA ALA A 63 -0.16 13.68 -4.12
C ALA A 63 -0.55 15.13 -4.44
N VAL A 64 -0.60 16.00 -3.43
CA VAL A 64 -0.81 17.44 -3.66
C VAL A 64 0.33 18.03 -4.46
N MET A 65 1.57 17.76 -4.07
CA MET A 65 2.77 18.37 -4.67
C MET A 65 3.02 17.90 -6.11
N PHE A 66 2.81 16.61 -6.41
CA PHE A 66 3.24 16.00 -7.67
C PHE A 66 2.11 15.54 -8.59
N LEU A 67 0.89 15.43 -8.08
CA LEU A 67 -0.29 15.00 -8.85
C LEU A 67 -1.32 16.13 -9.00
N ASN A 68 -1.12 17.27 -8.32
CA ASN A 68 -2.07 18.38 -8.23
C ASN A 68 -3.44 17.93 -7.69
N GLU A 69 -3.45 16.93 -6.80
CA GLU A 69 -4.69 16.50 -6.14
C GLU A 69 -5.12 17.53 -5.11
N LYS A 70 -6.44 17.78 -5.03
CA LYS A 70 -7.01 18.67 -4.01
C LYS A 70 -7.40 17.84 -2.80
N ILE A 71 -6.88 18.21 -1.62
CA ILE A 71 -7.28 17.59 -0.38
C ILE A 71 -8.51 18.31 0.16
N TYR A 72 -9.61 17.58 0.26
CA TYR A 72 -10.83 18.08 0.89
C TYR A 72 -10.82 17.75 2.38
N ILE A 73 -11.50 18.58 3.17
CA ILE A 73 -11.54 18.46 4.65
C ILE A 73 -11.93 17.05 5.12
N TYR A 74 -12.81 16.36 4.44
CA TYR A 74 -13.24 15.01 4.79
C TYR A 74 -12.11 13.98 4.63
N ARG A 75 -11.23 14.13 3.62
CA ARG A 75 -10.04 13.27 3.44
C ARG A 75 -9.04 13.50 4.57
N THR A 76 -8.84 14.76 4.95
CA THR A 76 -7.98 15.13 6.09
C THR A 76 -8.52 14.57 7.40
N LEU A 77 -9.84 14.72 7.68
CA LEU A 77 -10.46 14.16 8.88
C LEU A 77 -10.34 12.62 8.92
N ALA A 78 -10.59 11.95 7.81
CA ALA A 78 -10.45 10.49 7.74
C ALA A 78 -9.00 10.02 7.98
N LEU A 79 -8.01 10.75 7.47
CA LEU A 79 -6.59 10.49 7.75
C LEU A 79 -6.25 10.68 9.22
N ILE A 80 -6.71 11.79 9.83
CA ILE A 80 -6.50 12.06 11.25
C ILE A 80 -7.14 10.97 12.11
N LEU A 81 -8.39 10.60 11.82
CA LEU A 81 -9.09 9.54 12.56
C LEU A 81 -8.38 8.19 12.38
N GLY A 82 -8.00 7.83 11.15
CA GLY A 82 -7.26 6.60 10.87
C GLY A 82 -5.93 6.55 11.63
N PHE A 83 -5.16 7.62 11.59
CA PHE A 83 -3.90 7.74 12.30
C PHE A 83 -4.07 7.72 13.82
N SER A 84 -5.09 8.41 14.36
CA SER A 84 -5.41 8.38 15.78
C SER A 84 -5.83 6.98 16.24
N GLY A 85 -6.68 6.30 15.48
CA GLY A 85 -7.06 4.92 15.76
C GLY A 85 -5.88 3.96 15.74
N MET A 86 -4.94 4.13 14.81
CA MET A 86 -3.67 3.39 14.78
C MET A 86 -2.85 3.63 16.04
N LEU A 87 -2.70 4.88 16.49
CA LEU A 87 -1.98 5.20 17.73
C LEU A 87 -2.64 4.56 18.97
N ILE A 88 -3.98 4.50 19.02
CA ILE A 88 -4.72 3.84 20.10
C ILE A 88 -4.44 2.34 20.10
N ILE A 89 -4.43 1.67 18.94
CA ILE A 89 -4.18 0.22 18.82
C ILE A 89 -2.73 -0.10 19.17
N LEU A 90 -1.80 0.56 18.51
CA LEU A 90 -0.38 0.20 18.58
C LEU A 90 0.31 0.72 19.84
N ARG A 91 -0.17 1.83 20.42
CA ARG A 91 0.43 2.44 21.61
C ARG A 91 1.97 2.45 21.55
N PRO A 92 2.57 3.04 20.52
CA PRO A 92 3.99 2.82 20.18
C PRO A 92 4.99 3.19 21.30
N GLY A 93 4.54 3.81 22.38
CA GLY A 93 5.40 4.23 23.47
C GLY A 93 6.49 5.21 23.03
N VAL A 94 7.50 5.39 23.89
CA VAL A 94 8.69 6.17 23.53
C VAL A 94 9.56 5.29 22.64
N ILE A 95 9.83 5.75 21.41
CA ILE A 95 10.69 5.05 20.47
C ILE A 95 12.10 5.63 20.63
N ASP A 96 13.04 4.81 21.12
CA ASP A 96 14.45 5.18 21.10
C ASP A 96 14.92 5.39 19.67
N ILE A 97 15.59 6.52 19.44
CA ILE A 97 16.12 6.86 18.12
C ILE A 97 17.29 5.92 17.82
N SER A 98 17.07 4.97 16.93
CA SER A 98 18.05 3.99 16.48
C SER A 98 18.19 4.00 14.96
N ILE A 99 19.23 3.36 14.45
CA ILE A 99 19.43 3.21 13.00
C ILE A 99 18.20 2.54 12.34
N GLY A 100 17.56 1.58 13.02
CA GLY A 100 16.35 0.92 12.53
C GLY A 100 15.19 1.88 12.32
N VAL A 101 15.02 2.90 13.19
CA VAL A 101 13.98 3.94 13.02
C VAL A 101 14.23 4.76 11.76
N TYR A 102 15.47 5.19 11.52
CA TYR A 102 15.82 5.92 10.30
C TYR A 102 15.61 5.08 9.04
N MET A 103 15.97 3.78 9.09
CA MET A 103 15.75 2.86 7.97
C MET A 103 14.25 2.68 7.69
N ALA A 104 13.41 2.56 8.71
CA ALA A 104 11.95 2.46 8.57
C ALA A 104 11.34 3.72 7.96
N LEU A 105 11.76 4.90 8.43
CA LEU A 105 11.30 6.19 7.89
C LEU A 105 11.73 6.36 6.43
N PHE A 106 12.96 6.03 6.10
CA PHE A 106 13.47 6.13 4.73
C PHE A 106 12.78 5.13 3.80
N SER A 107 12.55 3.90 4.26
CA SER A 107 11.73 2.90 3.54
C SER A 107 10.34 3.44 3.25
N SER A 108 9.67 4.03 4.26
CA SER A 108 8.33 4.60 4.14
C SER A 108 8.30 5.76 3.12
N LEU A 109 9.33 6.60 3.09
CA LEU A 109 9.47 7.67 2.10
C LEU A 109 9.62 7.11 0.68
N LEU A 110 10.52 6.14 0.48
CA LEU A 110 10.72 5.50 -0.82
C LEU A 110 9.44 4.83 -1.32
N TRP A 111 8.74 4.11 -0.43
CA TRP A 111 7.46 3.47 -0.74
C TRP A 111 6.40 4.49 -1.16
N SER A 112 6.34 5.63 -0.47
CA SER A 112 5.43 6.73 -0.81
C SER A 112 5.70 7.28 -2.21
N ILE A 113 6.98 7.45 -2.57
CA ILE A 113 7.37 7.89 -3.92
C ILE A 113 6.97 6.83 -4.98
N VAL A 114 7.17 5.55 -4.68
CA VAL A 114 6.73 4.43 -5.54
C VAL A 114 5.23 4.49 -5.82
N ILE A 115 4.41 4.79 -4.82
CA ILE A 115 2.96 4.96 -4.97
C ILE A 115 2.63 6.12 -5.93
N ILE A 116 3.28 7.26 -5.77
CA ILE A 116 3.08 8.43 -6.66
C ILE A 116 3.46 8.13 -8.12
N ILE A 117 4.61 7.46 -8.32
CA ILE A 117 5.00 7.03 -9.67
C ILE A 117 3.97 6.04 -10.24
N THR A 118 3.51 5.10 -9.43
CA THR A 118 2.47 4.12 -9.83
C THR A 118 1.19 4.83 -10.27
N LYS A 119 0.73 5.84 -9.54
CA LYS A 119 -0.44 6.64 -9.94
C LYS A 119 -0.24 7.34 -11.28
N LYS A 120 0.95 7.90 -11.53
CA LYS A 120 1.26 8.54 -12.83
C LYS A 120 1.22 7.54 -13.98
N ILE A 121 1.68 6.31 -13.77
CA ILE A 121 1.67 5.25 -14.78
C ILE A 121 0.24 4.70 -14.97
N ALA A 122 -0.54 4.57 -13.90
CA ALA A 122 -1.89 3.99 -13.94
C ALA A 122 -2.90 4.79 -14.77
N LYS A 123 -2.57 6.04 -15.15
CA LYS A 123 -3.39 6.82 -16.07
C LYS A 123 -3.43 6.22 -17.48
N ASP A 124 -2.31 5.65 -17.93
CA ASP A 124 -2.13 5.22 -19.31
C ASP A 124 -2.02 3.70 -19.42
N ASP A 125 -1.38 3.05 -18.44
CA ASP A 125 -1.14 1.62 -18.45
C ASP A 125 -2.24 0.83 -17.70
N SER A 126 -2.43 -0.42 -18.10
CA SER A 126 -3.34 -1.33 -17.40
C SER A 126 -2.74 -1.80 -16.06
N SER A 127 -3.60 -2.12 -15.08
CA SER A 127 -3.15 -2.65 -13.78
C SER A 127 -2.28 -3.89 -13.91
N ILE A 128 -2.56 -4.73 -14.90
CA ILE A 128 -1.77 -5.94 -15.17
C ILE A 128 -0.42 -5.61 -15.80
N THR A 129 -0.35 -4.61 -16.68
CA THR A 129 0.91 -4.10 -17.25
C THR A 129 1.82 -3.59 -16.13
N ILE A 130 1.27 -2.78 -15.23
CA ILE A 130 2.00 -2.22 -14.08
C ILE A 130 2.56 -3.34 -13.20
N LEU A 131 1.73 -4.34 -12.89
CA LEU A 131 2.14 -5.48 -12.05
C LEU A 131 3.17 -6.37 -12.76
N SER A 132 3.01 -6.61 -14.07
CA SER A 132 3.94 -7.44 -14.85
C SER A 132 5.34 -6.82 -14.88
N TYR A 133 5.45 -5.54 -15.16
CA TYR A 133 6.74 -4.83 -15.11
C TYR A 133 7.35 -4.84 -13.70
N GLN A 134 6.52 -4.62 -12.66
CA GLN A 134 6.99 -4.70 -11.27
C GLN A 134 7.57 -6.08 -10.98
N SER A 135 6.84 -7.14 -11.31
CA SER A 135 7.29 -8.51 -11.05
C SER A 135 8.59 -8.85 -11.78
N VAL A 136 8.68 -8.49 -13.05
CA VAL A 136 9.89 -8.77 -13.87
C VAL A 136 11.10 -8.01 -13.35
N PHE A 137 10.98 -6.69 -13.16
CA PHE A 137 12.12 -5.88 -12.70
C PHE A 137 12.52 -6.21 -11.27
N MET A 138 11.56 -6.42 -10.36
CA MET A 138 11.88 -6.83 -8.99
C MET A 138 12.57 -8.19 -8.96
N THR A 139 12.12 -9.17 -9.73
CA THR A 139 12.80 -10.46 -9.86
C THR A 139 14.21 -10.30 -10.41
N MET A 140 14.37 -9.50 -11.49
CA MET A 140 15.67 -9.27 -12.10
C MET A 140 16.66 -8.58 -11.13
N PHE A 141 16.22 -7.57 -10.40
CA PHE A 141 17.09 -6.86 -9.46
C PHE A 141 17.39 -7.68 -8.21
N SER A 142 16.40 -8.38 -7.65
CA SER A 142 16.60 -9.24 -6.47
C SER A 142 17.45 -10.46 -6.80
N PHE A 143 17.45 -10.94 -8.05
CA PHE A 143 18.25 -12.08 -8.49
C PHE A 143 19.75 -11.90 -8.18
N PHE A 144 20.30 -10.72 -8.48
CA PHE A 144 21.71 -10.44 -8.18
C PHE A 144 22.03 -10.50 -6.69
N ILE A 145 21.10 -10.12 -5.82
CA ILE A 145 21.28 -10.18 -4.37
C ILE A 145 21.19 -11.63 -3.90
N VAL A 146 20.23 -12.36 -4.41
CA VAL A 146 19.96 -13.75 -4.05
C VAL A 146 21.15 -14.68 -4.39
N LEU A 147 21.91 -14.38 -5.44
CA LEU A 147 23.11 -15.17 -5.79
C LEU A 147 24.13 -15.25 -4.62
N PHE A 148 24.17 -14.25 -3.74
CA PHE A 148 25.11 -14.20 -2.61
C PHE A 148 24.50 -14.71 -1.29
N TYR A 149 23.16 -14.79 -1.20
CA TYR A 149 22.43 -15.08 0.04
C TYR A 149 21.36 -16.17 -0.15
N TRP A 150 21.57 -17.07 -1.12
CA TRP A 150 20.59 -18.12 -1.39
C TRP A 150 20.54 -19.15 -0.29
N GLU A 151 19.37 -19.31 0.31
CA GLU A 151 19.02 -20.42 1.17
C GLU A 151 17.82 -21.15 0.58
N THR A 152 17.92 -22.46 0.39
CA THR A 152 16.83 -23.25 -0.17
C THR A 152 15.70 -23.40 0.86
N PRO A 153 14.49 -22.88 0.60
CA PRO A 153 13.38 -23.01 1.52
C PRO A 153 12.93 -24.47 1.65
N ASN A 154 12.50 -24.87 2.83
CA ASN A 154 11.84 -26.15 3.01
C ASN A 154 10.44 -26.13 2.36
N ALA A 155 9.79 -27.31 2.24
CA ALA A 155 8.51 -27.44 1.54
C ALA A 155 7.39 -26.57 2.16
N ILE A 156 7.34 -26.45 3.48
CA ILE A 156 6.33 -25.64 4.18
C ILE A 156 6.57 -24.16 3.92
N THR A 157 7.81 -23.70 4.07
CA THR A 157 8.21 -22.32 3.77
C THR A 157 7.90 -21.97 2.31
N PHE A 158 8.17 -22.91 1.38
CA PHE A 158 7.85 -22.71 -0.04
C PHE A 158 6.35 -22.49 -0.27
N VAL A 159 5.48 -23.26 0.39
CA VAL A 159 4.02 -23.07 0.31
C VAL A 159 3.64 -21.69 0.84
N TYR A 160 4.17 -21.25 1.99
CA TYR A 160 3.90 -19.92 2.51
C TYR A 160 4.38 -18.80 1.57
N LEU A 161 5.53 -18.95 0.93
CA LEU A 161 6.02 -17.98 -0.06
C LEU A 161 5.09 -17.90 -1.28
N VAL A 162 4.58 -19.03 -1.76
CA VAL A 162 3.62 -19.06 -2.87
C VAL A 162 2.30 -18.38 -2.48
N LEU A 163 1.77 -18.67 -1.30
CA LEU A 163 0.54 -18.04 -0.79
C LEU A 163 0.72 -16.53 -0.60
N ALA A 164 1.83 -16.11 0.02
CA ALA A 164 2.15 -14.69 0.19
C ALA A 164 2.26 -13.97 -1.18
N GLY A 165 2.92 -14.60 -2.15
CA GLY A 165 3.02 -14.09 -3.53
C GLY A 165 1.66 -14.00 -4.21
N ALA A 166 0.74 -14.95 -3.97
CA ALA A 166 -0.62 -14.92 -4.50
C ALA A 166 -1.42 -13.75 -3.90
N CYS A 167 -1.42 -13.62 -2.57
CA CYS A 167 -2.08 -12.53 -1.87
C CYS A 167 -1.52 -11.16 -2.29
N GLY A 168 -0.18 -11.04 -2.39
CA GLY A 168 0.48 -9.82 -2.86
C GLY A 168 0.12 -9.47 -4.30
N THR A 169 -0.03 -10.48 -5.19
CA THR A 169 -0.47 -10.28 -6.57
C THR A 169 -1.88 -9.68 -6.61
N VAL A 170 -2.82 -10.26 -5.86
CA VAL A 170 -4.21 -9.75 -5.78
C VAL A 170 -4.25 -8.34 -5.20
N LEU A 171 -3.51 -8.09 -4.11
CA LEU A 171 -3.39 -6.78 -3.49
C LEU A 171 -2.89 -5.72 -4.48
N HIS A 172 -1.78 -5.99 -5.16
CA HIS A 172 -1.21 -5.02 -6.11
C HIS A 172 -2.10 -4.80 -7.33
N LEU A 173 -2.81 -5.82 -7.83
CA LEU A 173 -3.79 -5.65 -8.91
C LEU A 173 -4.93 -4.73 -8.46
N ALA A 174 -5.48 -4.97 -7.27
CA ALA A 174 -6.57 -4.16 -6.71
C ALA A 174 -6.12 -2.71 -6.48
N LEU A 175 -4.94 -2.49 -5.87
CA LEU A 175 -4.39 -1.15 -5.65
C LEU A 175 -4.11 -0.42 -6.97
N ASN A 176 -3.47 -1.07 -7.94
CA ASN A 176 -3.20 -0.47 -9.23
C ASN A 176 -4.49 -0.08 -9.96
N HIS A 177 -5.54 -0.90 -9.81
CA HIS A 177 -6.86 -0.60 -10.36
C HIS A 177 -7.51 0.58 -9.64
N ALA A 178 -7.46 0.63 -8.32
CA ALA A 178 -7.96 1.75 -7.53
C ALA A 178 -7.24 3.06 -7.90
N TYR A 179 -5.91 3.04 -8.03
CA TYR A 179 -5.14 4.22 -8.44
C TYR A 179 -5.46 4.70 -9.85
N LYS A 180 -6.02 3.85 -10.71
CA LYS A 180 -6.52 4.26 -12.01
C LYS A 180 -7.84 5.03 -11.92
N LEU A 181 -8.74 4.62 -11.03
CA LEU A 181 -10.10 5.11 -10.93
C LEU A 181 -10.25 6.37 -10.08
N VAL A 182 -9.48 6.46 -8.97
CA VAL A 182 -9.65 7.54 -7.98
C VAL A 182 -8.33 8.20 -7.62
N ASP A 183 -8.40 9.36 -6.98
CA ASP A 183 -7.23 10.03 -6.42
C ASP A 183 -6.51 9.15 -5.41
N VAL A 184 -5.17 9.24 -5.39
CA VAL A 184 -4.37 8.45 -4.43
C VAL A 184 -4.67 8.88 -3.00
N SER A 185 -4.82 10.18 -2.75
CA SER A 185 -5.16 10.71 -1.43
C SER A 185 -6.48 10.17 -0.86
N MET A 186 -7.43 9.81 -1.73
CA MET A 186 -8.68 9.17 -1.33
C MET A 186 -8.46 7.74 -0.80
N THR A 187 -7.49 7.02 -1.34
CA THR A 187 -7.25 5.62 -0.95
C THR A 187 -6.50 5.48 0.38
N GLN A 188 -5.80 6.51 0.82
CA GLN A 188 -4.91 6.43 1.98
C GLN A 188 -5.61 6.10 3.31
N PRO A 189 -6.77 6.68 3.66
CA PRO A 189 -7.47 6.32 4.90
C PRO A 189 -7.87 4.85 4.99
N TYR A 190 -8.14 4.21 3.85
CA TYR A 190 -8.51 2.78 3.83
C TYR A 190 -7.35 1.85 4.22
N SER A 191 -6.10 2.30 4.08
CA SER A 191 -4.95 1.47 4.48
C SER A 191 -4.91 1.19 5.98
N PHE A 192 -5.51 2.05 6.82
CA PHE A 192 -5.62 1.80 8.26
C PHE A 192 -6.54 0.62 8.59
N LEU A 193 -7.47 0.24 7.71
CA LEU A 193 -8.30 -0.96 7.89
C LEU A 193 -7.47 -2.24 8.00
N SER A 194 -6.25 -2.25 7.45
CA SER A 194 -5.35 -3.40 7.58
C SER A 194 -5.08 -3.78 9.04
N LEU A 195 -5.05 -2.81 9.96
CA LEU A 195 -4.90 -3.07 11.40
C LEU A 195 -6.12 -3.80 11.97
N VAL A 196 -7.32 -3.40 11.55
CA VAL A 196 -8.56 -4.05 11.99
C VAL A 196 -8.61 -5.49 11.50
N PHE A 197 -8.29 -5.72 10.23
CA PHE A 197 -8.23 -7.08 9.68
C PHE A 197 -7.10 -7.90 10.31
N ALA A 198 -5.93 -7.30 10.58
CA ALA A 198 -4.86 -7.98 11.29
C ALA A 198 -5.28 -8.42 12.70
N SER A 199 -6.00 -7.57 13.45
CA SER A 199 -6.53 -7.92 14.76
C SER A 199 -7.55 -9.07 14.70
N ILE A 200 -8.42 -9.09 13.69
CA ILE A 200 -9.39 -10.18 13.46
C ILE A 200 -8.65 -11.50 13.15
N ILE A 201 -7.66 -11.45 12.27
CA ILE A 201 -6.85 -12.62 11.89
C ILE A 201 -6.04 -13.11 13.09
N GLY A 202 -5.46 -12.21 13.88
CA GLY A 202 -4.74 -12.51 15.13
C GLY A 202 -5.61 -13.27 16.11
N PHE A 203 -6.87 -12.82 16.28
CA PHE A 203 -7.83 -13.49 17.15
C PHE A 203 -8.16 -14.91 16.67
N TYR A 204 -8.52 -15.11 15.39
CA TYR A 204 -8.99 -16.40 14.90
C TYR A 204 -7.87 -17.41 14.62
N ILE A 205 -6.68 -16.96 14.18
CA ILE A 205 -5.57 -17.85 13.78
C ILE A 205 -4.57 -18.04 14.91
N PHE A 206 -4.25 -16.96 15.63
CA PHE A 206 -3.20 -16.97 16.66
C PHE A 206 -3.77 -16.98 18.09
N ASN A 207 -5.10 -17.00 18.27
CA ASN A 207 -5.79 -16.90 19.57
C ASN A 207 -5.38 -15.67 20.39
N GLU A 208 -5.00 -14.59 19.71
CA GLU A 208 -4.70 -13.30 20.34
C GLU A 208 -6.01 -12.61 20.72
N ILE A 209 -6.23 -12.35 22.01
CA ILE A 209 -7.47 -11.70 22.50
C ILE A 209 -7.29 -10.18 22.33
N PRO A 210 -8.06 -9.51 21.43
CA PRO A 210 -8.00 -8.06 21.29
C PRO A 210 -8.39 -7.37 22.60
N ASP A 211 -7.54 -6.46 23.08
CA ASP A 211 -7.82 -5.68 24.27
C ASP A 211 -8.84 -4.56 23.98
N LEU A 212 -9.27 -3.84 25.03
CA LEU A 212 -10.23 -2.75 24.92
C LEU A 212 -9.74 -1.65 23.97
N PHE A 213 -8.45 -1.34 23.96
CA PHE A 213 -7.87 -0.31 23.10
C PHE A 213 -7.88 -0.70 21.63
N THR A 214 -7.70 -1.99 21.33
CA THR A 214 -7.86 -2.53 19.97
C THR A 214 -9.28 -2.31 19.45
N TRP A 215 -10.31 -2.56 20.27
CA TRP A 215 -11.70 -2.28 19.92
C TRP A 215 -11.99 -0.79 19.72
N ILE A 216 -11.52 0.06 20.64
CA ILE A 216 -11.71 1.52 20.53
C ILE A 216 -11.03 2.05 19.27
N GLY A 217 -9.77 1.68 19.03
CA GLY A 217 -9.02 2.13 17.86
C GLY A 217 -9.63 1.62 16.54
N ALA A 218 -10.11 0.37 16.50
CA ALA A 218 -10.84 -0.16 15.36
C ALA A 218 -12.11 0.65 15.06
N CYS A 219 -12.90 0.99 16.07
CA CYS A 219 -14.08 1.84 15.90
C CYS A 219 -13.72 3.22 15.33
N VAL A 220 -12.65 3.86 15.83
CA VAL A 220 -12.19 5.17 15.33
C VAL A 220 -11.77 5.08 13.87
N ILE A 221 -11.03 4.03 13.48
CA ILE A 221 -10.65 3.79 12.07
C ILE A 221 -11.90 3.62 11.20
N PHE A 222 -12.85 2.78 11.62
CA PHE A 222 -14.09 2.55 10.88
C PHE A 222 -14.88 3.83 10.67
N ILE A 223 -15.01 4.67 11.70
CA ILE A 223 -15.69 5.97 11.60
C ILE A 223 -15.00 6.83 10.54
N GLY A 224 -13.67 6.92 10.55
CA GLY A 224 -12.90 7.65 9.54
C GLY A 224 -13.17 7.15 8.11
N VAL A 225 -13.17 5.83 7.91
CA VAL A 225 -13.46 5.22 6.62
C VAL A 225 -14.91 5.45 6.18
N LEU A 226 -15.89 5.36 7.11
CA LEU A 226 -17.28 5.63 6.80
C LEU A 226 -17.53 7.09 6.39
N ILE A 227 -16.88 8.04 7.07
CA ILE A 227 -16.99 9.48 6.74
C ILE A 227 -16.52 9.72 5.30
N ILE A 228 -15.35 9.22 4.92
CA ILE A 228 -14.82 9.42 3.57
C ILE A 228 -15.69 8.69 2.53
N SER A 229 -16.06 7.44 2.79
CA SER A 229 -16.88 6.64 1.87
C SER A 229 -18.24 7.29 1.60
N TYR A 230 -18.91 7.75 2.64
CA TYR A 230 -20.21 8.43 2.52
C TYR A 230 -20.09 9.73 1.72
N ARG A 231 -19.05 10.52 1.97
CA ARG A 231 -18.85 11.81 1.28
C ARG A 231 -18.52 11.61 -0.20
N GLU A 232 -17.65 10.66 -0.52
CA GLU A 232 -17.29 10.38 -1.92
C GLU A 232 -18.50 9.86 -2.70
N MET A 233 -19.30 8.96 -2.12
CA MET A 233 -20.57 8.52 -2.75
C MET A 233 -21.56 9.68 -2.99
N LYS A 234 -21.63 10.65 -2.08
CA LYS A 234 -22.48 11.83 -2.24
C LYS A 234 -21.99 12.73 -3.37
N LEU A 235 -20.67 12.95 -3.45
CA LEU A 235 -20.05 13.74 -4.51
C LEU A 235 -20.30 13.12 -5.89
N GLU A 236 -20.14 11.82 -6.02
CA GLU A 236 -20.39 11.09 -7.27
C GLU A 236 -21.84 11.25 -7.73
N LYS A 237 -22.81 11.10 -6.81
CA LYS A 237 -24.23 11.33 -7.12
C LYS A 237 -24.52 12.77 -7.56
N GLU A 238 -23.91 13.77 -6.92
CA GLU A 238 -24.05 15.18 -7.31
C GLU A 238 -23.50 15.47 -8.71
N ILE A 239 -22.35 14.85 -9.06
CA ILE A 239 -21.74 14.98 -10.39
C ILE A 239 -22.64 14.35 -11.46
N ILE A 240 -23.13 13.13 -11.22
CA ILE A 240 -24.02 12.41 -12.14
C ILE A 240 -25.30 13.25 -12.38
N ARG A 241 -25.91 13.75 -11.31
CA ARG A 241 -27.13 14.58 -11.42
C ARG A 241 -26.90 15.83 -12.28
N LYS A 242 -25.81 16.57 -12.01
CA LYS A 242 -25.44 17.74 -12.81
C LYS A 242 -25.19 17.40 -14.28
N SER A 243 -24.60 16.26 -14.57
CA SER A 243 -24.34 15.83 -15.95
C SER A 243 -25.62 15.47 -16.73
N ILE A 244 -26.65 15.01 -16.03
CA ILE A 244 -27.97 14.74 -16.62
C ILE A 244 -28.73 16.06 -16.87
N ASP A 245 -28.69 17.00 -15.91
CA ASP A 245 -29.33 18.30 -15.99
C ASP A 245 -28.76 19.19 -17.13
N ILE A 246 -27.51 19.00 -17.53
CA ILE A 246 -26.85 19.71 -18.63
C ILE A 246 -27.24 19.12 -20.01
N LYS A 247 -27.66 17.86 -20.07
CA LYS A 247 -28.03 17.17 -21.31
C LYS A 247 -29.49 17.29 -21.67
N ASN A 248 -30.36 17.78 -20.78
CA ASN A 248 -31.75 18.10 -20.96
C ASN A 248 -31.93 19.61 -21.17
#